data_e7800cdb64c727949568fb6e8c76ac6d
#
_entry.id   e7800cdb64c727949568fb6e8c76ac6d
#
_cell.length_a   1.000
_cell.length_b   1.000
_cell.length_c   1.000
_cell.angle_alpha   90.00
_cell.angle_beta   90.00
_cell.angle_gamma   90.00
#
_symmetry.space_group_name_H-M   'P 1'
#
loop_
_entity.id
_entity.type
_entity.pdbx_description
1 polymer ?
#
loop_
_entity_poly.entity_id
_entity_poly.type
_entity_poly.pdbx_seq_one_letter_code
_entity_poly.pdbx_strand_id
1 'polypeptide(L)'
;MNPGGPGSEGTRFAQGIARSLDPAVTAAFTPVGFDPRGTGDSAPVRCFTGQSANRWLRTDATPDTMAEQVRYMAAAAKISSACQRFSPTIAPHIGTENTVRDMDIIRGALGSAKLNW
;
A
#
# COMPACT_ATOMS: atom_id res chain seq x y z
N MET A 1 1.85 -12.41 2.49
CA MET A 1 0.94 -12.13 1.35
C MET A 1 0.70 -10.63 1.28
N ASN A 2 0.91 -10.04 0.13
CA ASN A 2 0.63 -8.63 -0.14
C ASN A 2 -0.21 -8.57 -1.43
N PRO A 3 -1.45 -8.07 -1.38
CA PRO A 3 -2.34 -8.05 -2.55
C PRO A 3 -1.95 -7.00 -3.60
N GLY A 4 -1.06 -6.07 -3.27
CA GLY A 4 -0.72 -4.97 -4.16
C GLY A 4 -1.74 -3.83 -4.08
N GLY A 5 -2.10 -3.28 -5.20
CA GLY A 5 -3.07 -2.19 -5.32
C GLY A 5 -2.54 -0.94 -6.02
N PRO A 6 -1.66 -0.13 -5.46
CA PRO A 6 -1.14 -0.01 -4.09
C PRO A 6 -2.22 0.39 -3.08
N GLY A 7 -1.98 0.07 -1.80
CA GLY A 7 -2.83 0.52 -0.70
C GLY A 7 -3.84 -0.52 -0.19
N SER A 8 -3.83 -1.75 -0.72
CA SER A 8 -4.69 -2.82 -0.22
C SER A 8 -4.14 -3.45 1.06
N GLU A 9 -5.05 -3.79 1.96
CA GLU A 9 -4.74 -4.41 3.25
C GLU A 9 -4.39 -5.89 3.09
N GLY A 10 -3.17 -6.28 3.42
CA GLY A 10 -2.70 -7.65 3.31
C GLY A 10 -3.29 -8.58 4.36
N THR A 11 -3.58 -8.06 5.56
CA THR A 11 -4.24 -8.80 6.63
C THR A 11 -5.63 -9.27 6.21
N ARG A 12 -6.46 -8.39 5.68
CA ARG A 12 -7.79 -8.73 5.17
C ARG A 12 -7.74 -9.64 3.95
N PHE A 13 -6.78 -9.40 3.07
CA PHE A 13 -6.58 -10.26 1.91
C PHE A 13 -6.25 -11.70 2.33
N ALA A 14 -5.31 -11.89 3.26
CA ALA A 14 -4.94 -13.22 3.74
C ALA A 14 -6.12 -13.93 4.41
N GLN A 15 -6.93 -13.23 5.22
CA GLN A 15 -8.14 -13.79 5.82
C GLN A 15 -9.17 -14.21 4.77
N GLY A 16 -9.33 -13.42 3.71
CA GLY A 16 -10.26 -13.72 2.62
C GLY A 16 -9.84 -14.94 1.82
N ILE A 17 -8.56 -15.03 1.44
CA ILE A 17 -8.06 -16.11 0.58
C ILE A 17 -7.81 -17.42 1.33
N ALA A 18 -7.54 -17.37 2.64
CA ALA A 18 -7.18 -18.55 3.43
C ALA A 18 -8.23 -19.68 3.33
N ARG A 19 -9.50 -19.32 3.14
CA ARG A 19 -10.60 -20.29 3.00
C ARG A 19 -10.71 -20.94 1.61
N SER A 20 -10.06 -20.35 0.61
CA SER A 20 -10.08 -20.79 -0.79
C SER A 20 -8.75 -21.39 -1.25
N LEU A 21 -7.74 -21.42 -0.38
CA LEU A 21 -6.48 -22.06 -0.69
C LEU A 21 -6.66 -23.58 -0.74
N ASP A 22 -5.93 -24.21 -1.67
CA ASP A 22 -5.85 -25.66 -1.74
C ASP A 22 -5.37 -26.25 -0.41
N PRO A 23 -6.02 -27.30 0.12
CA PRO A 23 -5.59 -27.98 1.35
C PRO A 23 -4.13 -28.40 1.34
N ALA A 24 -3.57 -28.78 0.19
CA ALA A 24 -2.16 -29.14 0.07
C ALA A 24 -1.24 -27.94 0.34
N VAL A 25 -1.65 -26.71 -0.03
CA VAL A 25 -0.91 -25.49 0.26
C VAL A 25 -0.95 -25.18 1.75
N THR A 26 -2.13 -25.23 2.37
CA THR A 26 -2.28 -24.93 3.81
C THR A 26 -1.65 -26.00 4.71
N ALA A 27 -1.50 -27.23 4.23
CA ALA A 27 -0.75 -28.29 4.93
C ALA A 27 0.78 -28.04 4.90
N ALA A 28 1.30 -27.42 3.85
CA ALA A 28 2.73 -27.18 3.65
C ALA A 28 3.19 -25.78 4.09
N PHE A 29 2.30 -24.79 4.09
CA PHE A 29 2.63 -23.39 4.33
C PHE A 29 1.63 -22.72 5.28
N THR A 30 2.11 -21.82 6.09
CA THR A 30 1.28 -20.90 6.86
C THR A 30 1.11 -19.60 6.08
N PRO A 31 -0.11 -19.27 5.61
CA PRO A 31 -0.37 -17.98 4.96
C PRO A 31 -0.23 -16.84 5.98
N VAL A 32 0.64 -15.89 5.69
CA VAL A 32 0.84 -14.70 6.52
C VAL A 32 0.45 -13.46 5.71
N GLY A 33 -0.53 -12.70 6.22
CA GLY A 33 -0.89 -11.40 5.71
C GLY A 33 -0.32 -10.29 6.58
N PHE A 34 0.11 -9.21 5.98
CA PHE A 34 0.50 -7.99 6.68
C PHE A 34 0.06 -6.77 5.87
N ASP A 35 -0.21 -5.69 6.56
CA ASP A 35 -0.47 -4.41 5.92
C ASP A 35 0.86 -3.71 5.71
N PRO A 36 1.25 -3.41 4.46
CA PRO A 36 2.45 -2.62 4.23
C PRO A 36 2.36 -1.29 4.97
N ARG A 37 3.52 -0.78 5.37
CA ARG A 37 3.59 0.54 6.02
C ARG A 37 2.86 1.60 5.18
N GLY A 38 2.07 2.42 5.84
CA GLY A 38 1.24 3.42 5.19
C GLY A 38 -0.14 2.95 4.75
N THR A 39 -0.51 1.67 4.99
CA THR A 39 -1.81 1.12 4.63
C THR A 39 -2.49 0.45 5.83
N GLY A 40 -3.80 0.26 5.74
CA GLY A 40 -4.60 -0.46 6.73
C GLY A 40 -4.33 -0.02 8.16
N ASP A 41 -3.99 -0.97 9.02
CA ASP A 41 -3.66 -0.72 10.42
C ASP A 41 -2.14 -0.43 10.66
N SER A 42 -1.33 -0.42 9.58
CA SER A 42 0.11 -0.16 9.62
C SER A 42 0.46 1.31 9.33
N ALA A 43 0.07 2.20 10.24
CA ALA A 43 0.30 3.64 10.18
C ALA A 43 -0.15 4.26 8.83
N PRO A 44 -1.46 4.27 8.52
CA PRO A 44 -1.97 4.66 7.21
C PRO A 44 -1.57 6.09 6.83
N VAL A 45 -1.07 6.26 5.61
CA VAL A 45 -0.79 7.60 5.06
C VAL A 45 -2.08 8.31 4.74
N ARG A 46 -2.21 9.51 5.26
CA ARG A 46 -3.33 10.42 4.99
C ARG A 46 -2.84 11.56 4.12
N CYS A 47 -3.44 11.73 2.95
CA CYS A 47 -3.11 12.79 2.00
C CYS A 47 -4.29 13.71 1.74
N PHE A 48 -5.49 13.28 2.12
CA PHE A 48 -6.74 13.97 1.81
C PHE A 48 -7.60 14.16 3.04
N THR A 49 -8.38 15.23 3.01
CA THR A 49 -9.50 15.46 3.92
C THR A 49 -10.76 15.67 3.10
N GLY A 50 -11.80 14.85 3.33
CA GLY A 50 -13.14 15.04 2.77
C GLY A 50 -13.16 15.35 1.27
N GLN A 51 -13.57 16.57 0.90
CA GLN A 51 -13.77 17.00 -0.50
C GLN A 51 -12.50 16.97 -1.37
N SER A 52 -11.32 17.00 -0.78
CA SER A 52 -10.06 16.99 -1.56
C SER A 52 -9.81 15.64 -2.24
N ALA A 53 -10.25 14.53 -1.64
CA ALA A 53 -10.19 13.21 -2.25
C ALA A 53 -11.05 13.14 -3.53
N ASN A 54 -12.28 13.67 -3.47
CA ASN A 54 -13.20 13.69 -4.61
C ASN A 54 -12.66 14.52 -5.77
N ARG A 55 -11.94 15.60 -5.48
CA ARG A 55 -11.31 16.44 -6.52
C ARG A 55 -10.20 15.68 -7.23
N TRP A 56 -9.39 14.93 -6.50
CA TRP A 56 -8.35 14.10 -7.09
C TRP A 56 -8.90 13.00 -7.97
N LEU A 57 -9.90 12.26 -7.49
CA LEU A 57 -10.54 11.18 -8.25
C LEU A 57 -11.20 11.64 -9.55
N ARG A 58 -11.47 12.94 -9.70
CA ARG A 58 -12.00 13.56 -10.92
C ARG A 58 -10.92 14.15 -11.83
N THR A 59 -9.64 14.06 -11.46
CA THR A 59 -8.54 14.52 -12.29
C THR A 59 -8.37 13.50 -13.44
N ASP A 60 -8.28 14.01 -14.66
CA ASP A 60 -7.99 13.17 -15.81
C ASP A 60 -6.61 12.53 -15.65
N ALA A 61 -6.59 11.20 -15.57
CA ALA A 61 -5.38 10.41 -15.42
C ALA A 61 -4.68 10.08 -16.76
N THR A 62 -5.32 10.40 -17.88
CA THR A 62 -4.82 10.16 -19.24
C THR A 62 -4.79 11.45 -20.06
N PRO A 63 -3.98 12.44 -19.66
CA PRO A 63 -3.97 13.75 -20.30
C PRO A 63 -3.45 13.65 -21.73
N ASP A 64 -4.27 14.08 -22.70
CA ASP A 64 -3.95 14.06 -24.14
C ASP A 64 -3.32 15.36 -24.62
N THR A 65 -3.55 16.47 -23.93
CA THR A 65 -3.04 17.79 -24.30
C THR A 65 -2.00 18.30 -23.30
N MET A 66 -1.12 19.19 -23.75
CA MET A 66 -0.14 19.86 -22.88
C MET A 66 -0.81 20.58 -21.70
N ALA A 67 -1.96 21.19 -21.92
CA ALA A 67 -2.70 21.89 -20.87
C ALA A 67 -3.24 20.90 -19.80
N GLU A 68 -3.65 19.71 -20.20
CA GLU A 68 -4.08 18.65 -19.29
C GLU A 68 -2.90 18.06 -18.53
N GLN A 69 -1.76 17.85 -19.19
CA GLN A 69 -0.52 17.40 -18.55
C GLN A 69 -0.09 18.38 -17.45
N VAL A 70 -0.10 19.68 -17.71
CA VAL A 70 0.23 20.71 -16.72
C VAL A 70 -0.74 20.65 -15.52
N ARG A 71 -2.05 20.50 -15.79
CA ARG A 71 -3.06 20.37 -14.72
C ARG A 71 -2.84 19.09 -13.88
N TYR A 72 -2.56 17.97 -14.55
CA TYR A 72 -2.28 16.70 -13.89
C TYR A 72 -1.04 16.80 -12.99
N MET A 73 0.07 17.33 -13.48
CA MET A 73 1.30 17.54 -12.72
C MET A 73 1.08 18.47 -11.52
N ALA A 74 0.32 19.55 -11.69
CA ALA A 74 -0.01 20.46 -10.60
C ALA A 74 -0.89 19.77 -9.53
N ALA A 75 -1.82 18.90 -9.93
CA ALA A 75 -2.63 18.12 -9.01
C ALA A 75 -1.77 17.09 -8.25
N ALA A 76 -0.87 16.37 -8.93
CA ALA A 76 0.05 15.42 -8.31
C ALA A 76 0.97 16.10 -7.28
N ALA A 77 1.52 17.28 -7.59
CA ALA A 77 2.33 18.06 -6.66
C ALA A 77 1.55 18.45 -5.39
N LYS A 78 0.28 18.84 -5.54
CA LYS A 78 -0.59 19.16 -4.39
C LYS A 78 -0.82 17.96 -3.49
N ILE A 79 -1.00 16.77 -4.08
CA ILE A 79 -1.16 15.52 -3.31
C ILE A 79 0.12 15.21 -2.55
N SER A 80 1.27 15.22 -3.21
CA SER A 80 2.56 14.96 -2.59
C SER A 80 2.78 15.87 -1.37
N SER A 81 2.54 17.17 -1.53
CA SER A 81 2.64 18.14 -0.44
C SER A 81 1.64 17.88 0.69
N ALA A 82 0.42 17.43 0.36
CA ALA A 82 -0.59 17.10 1.34
C ALA A 82 -0.22 15.83 2.13
N CYS A 83 0.29 14.77 1.46
CA CYS A 83 0.79 13.58 2.12
C CYS A 83 1.89 13.91 3.13
N GLN A 84 2.86 14.71 2.73
CA GLN A 84 3.94 15.16 3.60
C GLN A 84 3.43 15.96 4.81
N ARG A 85 2.42 16.81 4.61
CA ARG A 85 1.84 17.61 5.68
C ARG A 85 1.01 16.81 6.67
N PHE A 86 0.19 15.88 6.20
CA PHE A 86 -0.73 15.10 7.05
C PHE A 86 -0.13 13.82 7.59
N SER A 87 0.94 13.33 7.00
CA SER A 87 1.63 12.10 7.40
C SER A 87 3.15 12.26 7.34
N PRO A 88 3.73 13.30 7.99
CA PRO A 88 5.14 13.65 7.83
C PRO A 88 6.09 12.54 8.26
N THR A 89 5.71 11.77 9.27
CA THR A 89 6.56 10.71 9.84
C THR A 89 6.63 9.46 8.97
N ILE A 90 5.52 9.09 8.31
CA ILE A 90 5.45 7.82 7.57
C ILE A 90 5.58 8.00 6.05
N ALA A 91 5.09 9.12 5.49
CA ALA A 91 5.08 9.33 4.05
C ALA A 91 6.45 9.19 3.37
N PRO A 92 7.58 9.64 3.96
CA PRO A 92 8.91 9.45 3.36
C PRO A 92 9.37 7.99 3.33
N HIS A 93 8.71 7.10 4.04
CA HIS A 93 9.15 5.72 4.29
C HIS A 93 8.27 4.64 3.67
N ILE A 94 7.27 4.99 2.85
CA ILE A 94 6.33 4.03 2.23
C ILE A 94 6.85 3.36 0.95
N GLY A 95 8.12 3.55 0.61
CA GLY A 95 8.74 2.95 -0.58
C GLY A 95 8.90 1.43 -0.48
N THR A 96 8.97 0.77 -1.64
CA THR A 96 9.14 -0.68 -1.79
C THR A 96 10.32 -1.24 -1.00
N GLU A 97 11.45 -0.54 -0.98
CA GLU A 97 12.65 -0.95 -0.25
C GLU A 97 12.38 -1.14 1.26
N ASN A 98 11.66 -0.20 1.86
CA ASN A 98 11.29 -0.31 3.27
C ASN A 98 10.28 -1.44 3.51
N THR A 99 9.33 -1.64 2.60
CA THR A 99 8.38 -2.75 2.69
C THR A 99 9.07 -4.11 2.61
N VAL A 100 10.08 -4.25 1.76
CA VAL A 100 10.89 -5.49 1.66
C VAL A 100 11.64 -5.75 2.98
N ARG A 101 12.21 -4.71 3.59
CA ARG A 101 12.85 -4.83 4.91
C ARG A 101 11.86 -5.24 6.00
N ASP A 102 10.63 -4.69 5.98
CA ASP A 102 9.57 -5.10 6.91
C ASP A 102 9.23 -6.59 6.74
N MET A 103 9.14 -7.07 5.51
CA MET A 103 8.88 -8.47 5.22
C MET A 103 9.95 -9.39 5.83
N ASP A 104 11.22 -9.00 5.74
CA ASP A 104 12.31 -9.78 6.35
C ASP A 104 12.27 -9.72 7.88
N ILE A 105 11.94 -8.59 8.47
CA ILE A 105 11.74 -8.46 9.92
C ILE A 105 10.58 -9.36 10.38
N ILE A 106 9.45 -9.36 9.67
CA ILE A 106 8.30 -10.21 9.97
C ILE A 106 8.69 -11.69 9.85
N ARG A 107 9.39 -12.08 8.79
CA ARG A 107 9.94 -13.43 8.62
C ARG A 107 10.77 -13.85 9.83
N GLY A 108 11.70 -13.00 10.25
CA GLY A 108 12.55 -13.26 11.42
C GLY A 108 11.76 -13.38 12.72
N ALA A 109 10.78 -12.50 12.93
CA ALA A 109 9.90 -12.53 14.11
C ALA A 109 9.04 -13.80 14.18
N LEU A 110 8.70 -14.38 13.04
CA LEU A 110 7.97 -15.65 12.93
C LEU A 110 8.89 -16.87 13.03
N GLY A 111 10.19 -16.70 13.23
CA GLY A 111 11.16 -17.80 13.30
C GLY A 111 11.40 -18.52 11.98
N SER A 112 10.97 -17.97 10.86
CA SER A 112 11.13 -18.61 9.54
C SER A 112 12.51 -18.36 8.95
N ALA A 113 13.19 -19.42 8.49
CA ALA A 113 14.48 -19.31 7.81
C ALA A 113 14.35 -18.72 6.40
N LYS A 114 13.20 -18.93 5.74
CA LYS A 114 12.92 -18.49 4.37
C LYS A 114 11.54 -17.85 4.27
N LEU A 115 11.39 -16.94 3.32
CA LEU A 115 10.12 -16.38 2.88
C LEU A 115 9.74 -17.02 1.53
N ASN A 116 8.53 -17.57 1.46
CA ASN A 116 7.92 -17.99 0.20
C ASN A 116 6.88 -16.93 -0.20
N TRP A 117 6.92 -16.48 -1.45
CA TRP A 117 6.10 -15.37 -1.94
C TRP A 117 5.86 -15.46 -3.46
#